data_005c5b4bd660e221b0ede5d72f385885
#
_entry.id   005c5b4bd660e221b0ede5d72f385885
#
_cell.length_a   1.000
_cell.length_b   1.000
_cell.length_c   1.000
_cell.angle_alpha   90.00
_cell.angle_beta   90.00
_cell.angle_gamma   90.00
#
_symmetry.space_group_name_H-M   'P 1'
#
loop_
_entity.id
_entity.type
_entity.pdbx_description
1 polymer ?
#
loop_
_entity_poly.entity_id
_entity_poly.type
_entity_poly.pdbx_seq_one_letter_code
_entity_poly.pdbx_strand_id
1 'polypeptide(L)'
;MHTTCQTIDTRWGSDNHPHYSHGNTLPYTGVPFGMNYFLPQTTHEQGAWFFNPNLPIFQGFRLTHQPSPWIGDYAWCLITPITGEVTSSDLFRRQSSYSLKEALFQPHYLRIFSERYQIQSELVPSRYGAVMRFQAPEKLTLCFHAANELEDLTLTDHTCHFHILDQAHTADTSYSFYLQWQFSQPIETVTHIDQDLFLTFASNEVTVQLGSSYLSQDMTHSHLPNLPLEEAKKKAADQWNQLLKRIEVKDNGGCDQAFFDHCLYRLLLFPQTFYEIDTEGNDWHLDVTHNEIKPGKAYTNVGFWDLFRTSFPLFSLVYPDYYRHFLEGFLNTYQDTGFLPKWLAPDERGMMPGTLIDGVFADAVTKGIAPDLHENMLTAMLQTAQKTDPMQHFGRHGNESYKVLGYLPEDFHESVSHSLDYAYSDFCIATVAKQLGQVETATQYAASSLSYRTLYDAQTGFMRARSTNGKFKAPFSPTSWGGDYAECSATQATFGALHDLSGMIELMGGKKAFTPNIPISLSTRSVSKLSIKISKPTQVMKTMVAYLLGTSGRSLDSTQPAQENQSMIWASLSLKKFFSIFQTMSSKFVLTPILQVPISSKKPD
;
A
#
# COMPACT_ATOMS: atom_id res chain seq x y z
N MET A 1 -11.69 -17.26 -19.74
CA MET A 1 -10.48 -17.88 -19.12
C MET A 1 -10.49 -17.51 -17.66
N HIS A 2 -10.20 -18.43 -16.77
CA HIS A 2 -10.03 -18.03 -15.36
C HIS A 2 -8.68 -17.31 -15.24
N THR A 3 -8.68 -16.17 -14.57
CA THR A 3 -7.46 -15.44 -14.21
C THR A 3 -6.56 -16.32 -13.38
N THR A 4 -5.30 -16.38 -13.75
CA THR A 4 -4.26 -17.04 -12.98
C THR A 4 -3.08 -16.10 -12.83
N CYS A 5 -2.34 -16.20 -11.73
CA CYS A 5 -1.15 -15.37 -11.51
C CYS A 5 -0.08 -15.55 -12.60
N GLN A 6 -0.13 -16.63 -13.38
CA GLN A 6 0.77 -16.88 -14.50
C GLN A 6 0.58 -15.92 -15.68
N THR A 7 -0.60 -15.29 -15.81
CA THR A 7 -0.89 -14.34 -16.90
C THR A 7 -0.54 -12.89 -16.55
N ILE A 8 -0.16 -12.62 -15.31
CA ILE A 8 0.19 -11.28 -14.85
C ILE A 8 1.69 -11.03 -15.11
N ASP A 9 1.98 -10.00 -15.90
CA ASP A 9 3.33 -9.46 -16.05
C ASP A 9 3.53 -8.32 -15.04
N THR A 10 4.39 -8.54 -14.03
CA THR A 10 4.58 -7.58 -12.94
C THR A 10 5.24 -6.27 -13.37
N ARG A 11 5.78 -6.17 -14.59
CA ARG A 11 6.39 -4.95 -15.15
C ARG A 11 5.36 -3.87 -15.50
N TRP A 12 4.08 -4.19 -15.65
CA TRP A 12 3.07 -3.19 -15.96
C TRP A 12 3.03 -2.10 -14.88
N GLY A 13 3.07 -0.83 -15.30
CA GLY A 13 3.10 0.33 -14.41
C GLY A 13 4.48 0.67 -13.84
N SER A 14 5.56 -0.04 -14.23
CA SER A 14 6.93 0.21 -13.75
C SER A 14 7.78 1.07 -14.70
N ASP A 15 7.24 1.52 -15.84
CA ASP A 15 7.91 2.46 -16.73
C ASP A 15 7.89 3.86 -16.11
N ASN A 16 8.82 4.06 -15.19
CA ASN A 16 8.85 5.23 -14.32
C ASN A 16 9.58 6.43 -14.94
N HIS A 17 9.17 7.60 -14.51
CA HIS A 17 9.86 8.84 -14.82
C HIS A 17 9.76 9.80 -13.62
N PRO A 18 10.87 10.08 -12.92
CA PRO A 18 10.85 10.83 -11.67
C PRO A 18 10.27 12.24 -11.81
N HIS A 19 10.46 12.89 -12.97
CA HIS A 19 9.96 14.24 -13.22
C HIS A 19 8.44 14.33 -13.43
N TYR A 20 7.80 13.22 -13.84
CA TYR A 20 6.37 13.20 -14.15
C TYR A 20 5.55 12.38 -13.16
N SER A 21 6.19 11.83 -12.13
CA SER A 21 5.53 11.04 -11.10
C SER A 21 4.59 9.97 -11.66
N HIS A 22 5.06 9.22 -12.65
CA HIS A 22 4.34 8.08 -13.21
C HIS A 22 5.19 6.82 -13.21
N GLY A 23 4.55 5.65 -13.26
CA GLY A 23 5.25 4.38 -13.23
C GLY A 23 5.97 4.13 -11.90
N ASN A 24 5.48 4.69 -10.79
CA ASN A 24 6.13 4.65 -9.47
C ASN A 24 5.98 3.30 -8.76
N THR A 25 5.87 2.21 -9.50
CA THR A 25 5.77 0.85 -8.96
C THR A 25 6.94 0.02 -9.42
N LEU A 26 7.32 -0.97 -8.60
CA LEU A 26 8.33 -1.95 -8.94
C LEU A 26 7.68 -3.27 -9.40
N PRO A 27 8.36 -4.11 -10.20
CA PRO A 27 7.83 -5.39 -10.67
C PRO A 27 7.98 -6.48 -9.60
N TYR A 28 7.27 -6.35 -8.48
CA TYR A 28 7.42 -7.24 -7.34
C TYR A 28 7.06 -8.68 -7.67
N THR A 29 7.97 -9.59 -7.35
CA THR A 29 7.71 -11.02 -7.18
C THR A 29 7.68 -11.32 -5.70
N GLY A 30 6.57 -11.85 -5.18
CA GLY A 30 6.34 -12.09 -3.77
C GLY A 30 5.08 -12.92 -3.56
N VAL A 31 4.74 -13.25 -2.32
CA VAL A 31 3.42 -13.79 -1.99
C VAL A 31 2.49 -12.65 -1.59
N PRO A 32 1.16 -12.82 -1.63
CA PRO A 32 0.23 -11.78 -1.20
C PRO A 32 0.52 -11.34 0.24
N PHE A 33 0.65 -10.02 0.46
CA PHE A 33 0.97 -9.43 1.76
C PHE A 33 2.23 -10.02 2.41
N GLY A 34 3.22 -10.50 1.61
CA GLY A 34 4.46 -11.10 2.11
C GLY A 34 5.33 -10.09 2.88
N MET A 35 6.26 -10.60 3.69
CA MET A 35 7.24 -9.75 4.38
C MET A 35 8.29 -9.21 3.42
N ASN A 36 8.69 -10.00 2.41
CA ASN A 36 9.71 -9.64 1.45
C ASN A 36 9.17 -9.66 0.02
N TYR A 37 9.69 -8.76 -0.82
CA TYR A 37 9.50 -8.79 -2.25
C TYR A 37 10.84 -8.86 -2.98
N PHE A 38 10.81 -9.37 -4.21
CA PHE A 38 11.99 -9.57 -5.02
C PHE A 38 11.77 -9.01 -6.41
N LEU A 39 12.84 -8.47 -7.01
CA LEU A 39 12.85 -8.04 -8.40
C LEU A 39 14.28 -8.00 -8.92
N PRO A 40 14.52 -8.00 -10.26
CA PRO A 40 15.85 -7.73 -10.79
C PRO A 40 16.18 -6.25 -10.63
N GLN A 41 17.36 -5.94 -10.13
CA GLN A 41 17.92 -4.58 -10.21
C GLN A 41 18.49 -4.34 -11.60
N THR A 42 18.17 -3.21 -12.23
CA THR A 42 18.66 -2.84 -13.56
C THR A 42 19.65 -1.67 -13.54
N THR A 43 19.64 -0.87 -12.47
CA THR A 43 20.55 0.26 -12.30
C THR A 43 20.77 0.56 -10.82
N HIS A 44 21.93 1.10 -10.48
CA HIS A 44 22.29 1.58 -9.14
C HIS A 44 22.47 3.12 -9.11
N GLU A 45 22.43 3.76 -10.27
CA GLU A 45 22.73 5.19 -10.41
C GLU A 45 21.55 6.12 -10.11
N GLN A 46 20.34 5.57 -10.07
CA GLN A 46 19.11 6.35 -9.92
C GLN A 46 18.47 6.23 -8.51
N GLY A 47 19.27 5.89 -7.49
CA GLY A 47 18.79 5.74 -6.11
C GLY A 47 17.61 4.79 -6.01
N ALA A 48 16.50 5.26 -5.45
CA ALA A 48 15.29 4.47 -5.27
C ALA A 48 14.59 4.00 -6.57
N TRP A 49 14.95 4.54 -7.74
CA TRP A 49 14.50 4.07 -9.06
C TRP A 49 15.47 3.03 -9.63
N PHE A 50 15.73 1.96 -8.91
CA PHE A 50 16.71 0.92 -9.26
C PHE A 50 16.20 -0.10 -10.29
N PHE A 51 14.98 0.04 -10.79
CA PHE A 51 14.43 -0.76 -11.88
C PHE A 51 13.89 0.11 -13.01
N ASN A 52 14.28 -0.20 -14.23
CA ASN A 52 13.72 0.37 -15.46
C ASN A 52 13.38 -0.76 -16.43
N PRO A 53 12.11 -0.93 -16.84
CA PRO A 53 11.65 -2.04 -17.70
C PRO A 53 12.23 -1.98 -19.12
N ASN A 54 12.79 -0.85 -19.53
CA ASN A 54 13.39 -0.65 -20.86
C ASN A 54 14.90 -0.94 -20.89
N LEU A 55 15.54 -1.14 -19.74
CA LEU A 55 16.96 -1.48 -19.65
C LEU A 55 17.12 -3.00 -19.59
N PRO A 56 17.76 -3.62 -20.61
CA PRO A 56 18.06 -5.05 -20.61
C PRO A 56 19.29 -5.38 -19.75
N ILE A 57 19.35 -4.83 -18.54
CA ILE A 57 20.48 -4.95 -17.60
C ILE A 57 20.05 -5.75 -16.38
N PHE A 58 20.87 -6.67 -15.93
CA PHE A 58 20.69 -7.46 -14.74
C PHE A 58 21.91 -7.33 -13.83
N GLN A 59 21.72 -6.67 -12.68
CA GLN A 59 22.72 -6.52 -11.64
C GLN A 59 22.57 -7.56 -10.52
N GLY A 60 21.44 -8.25 -10.46
CA GLY A 60 21.12 -9.28 -9.47
C GLY A 60 19.64 -9.27 -9.09
N PHE A 61 19.24 -10.24 -8.28
CA PHE A 61 17.94 -10.22 -7.60
C PHE A 61 18.02 -9.40 -6.32
N ARG A 62 17.21 -8.37 -6.22
CA ARG A 62 17.09 -7.53 -5.04
C ARG A 62 15.93 -8.00 -4.17
N LEU A 63 16.21 -8.35 -2.92
CA LEU A 63 15.24 -8.38 -1.84
C LEU A 63 14.95 -6.92 -1.47
N THR A 64 13.70 -6.52 -1.42
CA THR A 64 13.29 -5.13 -1.22
C THR A 64 12.07 -5.02 -0.32
N HIS A 65 12.00 -3.91 0.43
CA HIS A 65 10.85 -3.51 1.23
C HIS A 65 10.31 -2.14 0.77
N GLN A 66 10.74 -1.65 -0.39
CA GLN A 66 10.33 -0.35 -0.89
C GLN A 66 8.86 -0.36 -1.32
N PRO A 67 7.98 0.48 -0.73
CA PRO A 67 6.60 0.63 -1.18
C PRO A 67 6.49 1.54 -2.42
N SER A 68 7.38 2.52 -2.52
CA SER A 68 7.43 3.52 -3.57
C SER A 68 8.82 4.16 -3.62
N PRO A 69 9.31 4.60 -4.80
CA PRO A 69 10.58 5.30 -4.91
C PRO A 69 10.68 6.58 -4.06
N TRP A 70 9.56 7.24 -3.77
CA TRP A 70 9.51 8.45 -2.94
C TRP A 70 9.79 8.17 -1.45
N ILE A 71 9.49 6.96 -1.00
CA ILE A 71 9.71 6.51 0.37
C ILE A 71 11.13 5.99 0.54
N GLY A 72 11.67 5.34 -0.51
CA GLY A 72 12.94 4.64 -0.46
C GLY A 72 12.82 3.19 0.00
N ASP A 73 13.95 2.51 0.05
CA ASP A 73 14.08 1.11 0.42
C ASP A 73 14.81 0.98 1.76
N TYR A 74 14.54 -0.05 2.51
CA TYR A 74 15.19 -0.34 3.78
C TYR A 74 15.50 -1.83 3.90
N ALA A 75 16.55 -2.17 4.64
CA ALA A 75 16.97 -3.55 4.94
C ALA A 75 17.05 -4.45 3.68
N TRP A 76 17.52 -3.90 2.56
CA TRP A 76 17.58 -4.61 1.28
C TRP A 76 18.89 -5.37 1.09
N CYS A 77 18.83 -6.45 0.30
CA CYS A 77 19.98 -7.24 -0.10
C CYS A 77 19.90 -7.60 -1.59
N LEU A 78 21.03 -7.50 -2.31
CA LEU A 78 21.17 -7.86 -3.72
C LEU A 78 22.03 -9.12 -3.83
N ILE A 79 21.54 -10.15 -4.53
CA ILE A 79 22.28 -11.37 -4.86
C ILE A 79 22.58 -11.39 -6.37
N THR A 80 23.86 -11.40 -6.72
CA THR A 80 24.33 -11.40 -8.11
C THR A 80 25.03 -12.72 -8.43
N PRO A 81 24.49 -13.56 -9.33
CA PRO A 81 25.19 -14.76 -9.81
C PRO A 81 26.19 -14.38 -10.92
N ILE A 82 27.40 -14.89 -10.82
CA ILE A 82 28.47 -14.71 -11.81
C ILE A 82 29.26 -16.02 -12.04
N THR A 83 29.95 -16.10 -13.18
CA THR A 83 30.94 -17.12 -13.50
C THR A 83 32.29 -16.48 -13.75
N GLY A 84 33.37 -17.26 -13.68
CA GLY A 84 34.71 -16.77 -13.90
C GLY A 84 35.33 -16.09 -12.67
N GLU A 85 36.41 -15.35 -12.88
CA GLU A 85 37.18 -14.71 -11.82
C GLU A 85 36.48 -13.51 -11.23
N VAL A 86 36.45 -13.43 -9.90
CA VAL A 86 35.90 -12.31 -9.14
C VAL A 86 36.93 -11.18 -9.05
N THR A 87 36.67 -10.06 -9.69
CA THR A 87 37.64 -8.97 -9.79
C THR A 87 37.18 -7.62 -9.26
N SER A 88 35.87 -7.46 -8.93
CA SER A 88 35.33 -6.15 -8.55
C SER A 88 34.01 -6.25 -7.78
N SER A 89 33.84 -5.36 -6.81
CA SER A 89 32.58 -5.05 -6.12
C SER A 89 31.65 -4.12 -6.94
N ASP A 90 32.18 -3.45 -7.96
CA ASP A 90 31.44 -2.48 -8.78
C ASP A 90 30.28 -3.15 -9.55
N LEU A 91 29.05 -2.74 -9.25
CA LEU A 91 27.83 -3.25 -9.86
C LEU A 91 27.78 -3.05 -11.38
N PHE A 92 28.32 -1.94 -11.88
CA PHE A 92 28.41 -1.69 -13.32
C PHE A 92 29.33 -2.71 -14.02
N ARG A 93 30.45 -3.04 -13.39
CA ARG A 93 31.40 -4.03 -13.94
C ARG A 93 30.88 -5.46 -13.86
N ARG A 94 30.03 -5.78 -12.88
CA ARG A 94 29.44 -7.12 -12.69
C ARG A 94 28.13 -7.35 -13.44
N GLN A 95 27.49 -6.31 -13.94
CA GLN A 95 26.21 -6.44 -14.63
C GLN A 95 26.29 -7.30 -15.89
N SER A 96 25.14 -7.89 -16.22
CA SER A 96 24.93 -8.63 -17.47
C SER A 96 23.78 -8.02 -18.25
N SER A 97 23.72 -8.26 -19.56
CA SER A 97 22.49 -8.08 -20.31
C SER A 97 21.57 -9.30 -20.15
N TYR A 98 20.26 -9.10 -20.40
CA TYR A 98 19.27 -10.16 -20.50
C TYR A 98 18.21 -9.85 -21.56
N SER A 99 17.54 -10.88 -22.09
CA SER A 99 16.46 -10.72 -23.05
C SER A 99 15.16 -10.29 -22.36
N LEU A 100 14.65 -9.08 -22.64
CA LEU A 100 13.38 -8.57 -22.11
C LEU A 100 12.18 -9.44 -22.51
N LYS A 101 12.26 -10.20 -23.61
CA LYS A 101 11.19 -11.06 -24.12
C LYS A 101 11.18 -12.45 -23.48
N GLU A 102 12.35 -12.96 -23.11
CA GLU A 102 12.51 -14.31 -22.57
C GLU A 102 12.43 -14.35 -21.05
N ALA A 103 12.70 -13.22 -20.40
CA ALA A 103 12.56 -13.07 -18.97
C ALA A 103 11.09 -13.21 -18.55
N LEU A 104 10.85 -13.89 -17.42
CA LEU A 104 9.51 -14.05 -16.84
C LEU A 104 9.41 -13.23 -15.57
N PHE A 105 8.44 -12.33 -15.56
CA PHE A 105 8.12 -11.44 -14.45
C PHE A 105 6.69 -11.74 -13.98
N GLN A 106 6.55 -12.65 -13.03
CA GLN A 106 5.25 -13.08 -12.51
C GLN A 106 5.17 -12.85 -11.00
N PRO A 107 3.99 -12.68 -10.42
CA PRO A 107 3.85 -12.47 -8.97
C PRO A 107 4.52 -13.55 -8.12
N HIS A 108 4.46 -14.82 -8.56
CA HIS A 108 4.92 -16.01 -7.85
C HIS A 108 6.24 -16.57 -8.36
N TYR A 109 6.80 -16.00 -9.45
CA TYR A 109 7.98 -16.58 -10.11
C TYR A 109 8.70 -15.56 -10.97
N LEU A 110 10.00 -15.50 -10.81
CA LEU A 110 10.90 -14.66 -11.59
C LEU A 110 11.97 -15.52 -12.25
N ARG A 111 12.24 -15.29 -13.55
CA ARG A 111 13.29 -15.99 -14.28
C ARG A 111 14.04 -15.04 -15.20
N ILE A 112 15.36 -14.99 -15.06
CA ILE A 112 16.29 -14.19 -15.87
C ILE A 112 17.41 -15.08 -16.38
N PHE A 113 17.73 -14.96 -17.67
CA PHE A 113 18.95 -15.52 -18.25
C PHE A 113 19.98 -14.40 -18.46
N SER A 114 21.10 -14.47 -17.76
CA SER A 114 22.17 -13.50 -17.87
C SER A 114 23.11 -13.86 -19.02
N GLU A 115 23.15 -13.02 -20.06
CA GLU A 115 23.86 -13.29 -21.33
C GLU A 115 25.37 -13.32 -21.16
N ARG A 116 25.92 -12.43 -20.32
CA ARG A 116 27.38 -12.36 -20.10
C ARG A 116 27.92 -13.62 -19.43
N TYR A 117 27.22 -14.11 -18.42
CA TYR A 117 27.62 -15.20 -17.57
C TYR A 117 26.98 -16.53 -17.97
N GLN A 118 26.06 -16.53 -18.94
CA GLN A 118 25.31 -17.69 -19.40
C GLN A 118 24.59 -18.41 -18.23
N ILE A 119 24.05 -17.64 -17.27
CA ILE A 119 23.41 -18.18 -16.08
C ILE A 119 21.89 -18.06 -16.20
N GLN A 120 21.20 -19.18 -16.04
CA GLN A 120 19.76 -19.22 -15.80
C GLN A 120 19.53 -19.01 -14.30
N SER A 121 18.84 -17.92 -13.94
CA SER A 121 18.48 -17.57 -12.57
C SER A 121 16.97 -17.64 -12.41
N GLU A 122 16.51 -18.37 -11.40
CA GLU A 122 15.10 -18.54 -11.07
C GLU A 122 14.87 -18.18 -9.60
N LEU A 123 13.71 -17.59 -9.30
CA LEU A 123 13.33 -17.21 -7.95
C LEU A 123 11.84 -17.48 -7.72
N VAL A 124 11.53 -18.12 -6.60
CA VAL A 124 10.17 -18.36 -6.09
C VAL A 124 10.09 -17.80 -4.68
N PRO A 125 9.19 -16.84 -4.41
CA PRO A 125 9.06 -16.22 -3.10
C PRO A 125 8.32 -17.12 -2.11
N SER A 126 8.61 -16.93 -0.83
CA SER A 126 7.79 -17.37 0.30
C SER A 126 7.39 -16.17 1.16
N ARG A 127 6.68 -16.41 2.26
CA ARG A 127 6.24 -15.33 3.16
C ARG A 127 7.42 -14.56 3.75
N TYR A 128 8.49 -15.27 4.14
CA TYR A 128 9.63 -14.73 4.87
C TYR A 128 10.96 -14.91 4.11
N GLY A 129 10.93 -15.35 2.86
CA GLY A 129 12.15 -15.59 2.09
C GLY A 129 11.88 -16.06 0.67
N ALA A 130 12.74 -16.95 0.15
CA ALA A 130 12.62 -17.46 -1.21
C ALA A 130 13.34 -18.79 -1.42
N VAL A 131 13.00 -19.48 -2.50
CA VAL A 131 13.81 -20.54 -3.12
C VAL A 131 14.37 -19.98 -4.43
N MET A 132 15.68 -20.09 -4.62
CA MET A 132 16.34 -19.67 -5.86
C MET A 132 17.12 -20.84 -6.46
N ARG A 133 17.24 -20.87 -7.79
CA ARG A 133 18.09 -21.81 -8.50
C ARG A 133 18.92 -21.06 -9.53
N PHE A 134 20.21 -21.33 -9.52
CA PHE A 134 21.18 -20.78 -10.46
C PHE A 134 21.87 -21.93 -11.21
N GLN A 135 21.82 -21.89 -12.54
CA GLN A 135 22.44 -22.87 -13.42
C GLN A 135 23.36 -22.15 -14.39
N ALA A 136 24.63 -22.56 -14.43
CA ALA A 136 25.71 -21.95 -15.20
C ALA A 136 26.42 -22.99 -16.06
N PRO A 137 27.25 -22.61 -17.04
CA PRO A 137 28.08 -23.54 -17.80
C PRO A 137 29.33 -24.03 -17.02
N GLU A 138 29.73 -23.29 -15.99
CA GLU A 138 30.93 -23.54 -15.19
C GLU A 138 30.68 -23.23 -13.70
N LYS A 139 31.73 -23.24 -12.87
CA LYS A 139 31.65 -22.93 -11.44
C LYS A 139 30.91 -21.60 -11.20
N LEU A 140 29.98 -21.64 -10.26
CA LEU A 140 29.11 -20.52 -9.91
C LEU A 140 29.67 -19.76 -8.70
N THR A 141 29.63 -18.44 -8.75
CA THR A 141 29.85 -17.55 -7.61
C THR A 141 28.60 -16.71 -7.37
N LEU A 142 28.15 -16.64 -6.11
CA LEU A 142 27.10 -15.76 -5.67
C LEU A 142 27.70 -14.58 -4.89
N CYS A 143 27.38 -13.37 -5.33
CA CYS A 143 27.80 -12.15 -4.66
C CYS A 143 26.64 -11.54 -3.88
N PHE A 144 26.88 -11.15 -2.64
CA PHE A 144 25.95 -10.47 -1.75
C PHE A 144 26.41 -9.03 -1.54
N HIS A 145 25.50 -8.11 -1.82
CA HIS A 145 25.65 -6.67 -1.62
C HIS A 145 24.39 -6.17 -0.89
N ALA A 146 24.54 -5.37 0.16
CA ALA A 146 23.42 -4.97 1.00
C ALA A 146 23.34 -3.45 1.20
N ALA A 147 22.28 -3.02 1.87
CA ALA A 147 22.06 -1.62 2.23
C ALA A 147 23.20 -1.03 3.06
N ASN A 148 23.74 -1.85 3.97
CA ASN A 148 24.83 -1.53 4.89
C ASN A 148 25.80 -2.71 4.95
N GLU A 149 26.81 -2.64 5.80
CA GLU A 149 27.73 -3.75 6.05
C GLU A 149 26.99 -5.00 6.52
N LEU A 150 27.59 -6.16 6.22
CA LEU A 150 27.07 -7.46 6.64
C LEU A 150 27.62 -7.75 8.06
N GLU A 151 26.76 -7.59 9.07
CA GLU A 151 27.15 -7.77 10.47
C GLU A 151 27.05 -9.25 10.90
N ASP A 152 27.87 -9.67 11.83
CA ASP A 152 27.90 -11.01 12.45
C ASP A 152 27.94 -12.18 11.45
N LEU A 153 28.71 -12.01 10.36
CA LEU A 153 28.82 -13.01 9.31
C LEU A 153 29.32 -14.36 9.87
N THR A 154 28.51 -15.38 9.71
CA THR A 154 28.83 -16.76 10.07
C THR A 154 28.64 -17.68 8.87
N LEU A 155 29.65 -18.51 8.60
CA LEU A 155 29.69 -19.42 7.46
C LEU A 155 29.92 -20.86 7.92
N THR A 156 29.21 -21.79 7.27
CA THR A 156 29.53 -23.22 7.25
C THR A 156 29.69 -23.68 5.81
N ASP A 157 29.94 -24.95 5.59
CA ASP A 157 30.05 -25.48 4.22
C ASP A 157 28.77 -25.20 3.39
N HIS A 158 27.59 -25.18 4.01
CA HIS A 158 26.30 -25.07 3.33
C HIS A 158 25.44 -23.89 3.77
N THR A 159 25.90 -23.05 4.69
CA THR A 159 25.10 -21.92 5.19
C THR A 159 25.89 -20.64 5.27
N CYS A 160 25.20 -19.53 5.07
CA CYS A 160 25.69 -18.19 5.29
C CYS A 160 24.64 -17.44 6.12
N HIS A 161 25.05 -16.82 7.22
CA HIS A 161 24.21 -16.02 8.10
C HIS A 161 24.85 -14.65 8.27
N PHE A 162 24.04 -13.61 8.24
CA PHE A 162 24.43 -12.25 8.60
C PHE A 162 23.16 -11.44 8.90
N HIS A 163 23.33 -10.27 9.46
CA HIS A 163 22.25 -9.30 9.55
C HIS A 163 22.67 -7.94 8.96
N ILE A 164 21.68 -7.12 8.64
CA ILE A 164 21.82 -5.77 8.12
C ILE A 164 21.25 -4.84 9.18
N LEU A 165 22.04 -3.86 9.64
CA LEU A 165 21.55 -2.80 10.52
C LEU A 165 20.88 -1.72 9.68
N ASP A 166 19.73 -1.24 10.18
CA ASP A 166 19.04 -0.08 9.63
C ASP A 166 18.50 0.79 10.77
N GLN A 167 18.04 2.00 10.45
CA GLN A 167 17.63 2.98 11.45
C GLN A 167 16.13 3.29 11.36
N ALA A 168 15.50 3.48 12.51
CA ALA A 168 14.15 4.01 12.62
C ALA A 168 14.12 5.50 12.20
N HIS A 169 13.01 5.97 11.65
CA HIS A 169 12.82 7.37 11.27
C HIS A 169 12.32 8.24 12.43
N THR A 170 11.67 7.62 13.41
CA THR A 170 11.03 8.32 14.52
C THR A 170 11.87 8.32 15.80
N ALA A 171 12.98 7.58 15.81
CA ALA A 171 13.90 7.50 16.95
C ALA A 171 15.31 7.19 16.45
N ASP A 172 16.33 7.56 17.26
CA ASP A 172 17.73 7.22 16.98
C ASP A 172 18.03 5.75 17.38
N THR A 173 17.15 4.82 16.99
CA THR A 173 17.30 3.39 17.25
C THR A 173 17.66 2.65 16.00
N SER A 174 18.62 1.73 16.11
CA SER A 174 18.94 0.79 15.05
C SER A 174 18.24 -0.54 15.29
N TYR A 175 17.81 -1.17 14.21
CA TYR A 175 17.23 -2.51 14.25
C TYR A 175 17.94 -3.41 13.25
N SER A 176 17.86 -4.71 13.49
CA SER A 176 18.52 -5.73 12.66
C SER A 176 17.53 -6.43 11.75
N PHE A 177 17.94 -6.70 10.52
CA PHE A 177 17.26 -7.61 9.61
C PHE A 177 18.16 -8.81 9.36
N TYR A 178 17.79 -9.96 9.92
CA TYR A 178 18.57 -11.20 9.90
C TYR A 178 18.26 -12.00 8.64
N LEU A 179 19.31 -12.58 8.03
CA LEU A 179 19.23 -13.36 6.82
C LEU A 179 19.98 -14.68 6.99
N GLN A 180 19.34 -15.77 6.60
CA GLN A 180 19.95 -17.09 6.48
C GLN A 180 19.83 -17.59 5.07
N TRP A 181 20.98 -17.95 4.50
CA TRP A 181 21.11 -18.55 3.19
C TRP A 181 21.58 -19.98 3.35
N GLN A 182 20.84 -20.94 2.80
CA GLN A 182 21.19 -22.36 2.80
C GLN A 182 21.40 -22.83 1.36
N PHE A 183 22.54 -23.44 1.09
CA PHE A 183 22.98 -23.84 -0.25
C PHE A 183 22.92 -25.37 -0.43
N SER A 184 22.49 -25.83 -1.61
CA SER A 184 22.48 -27.24 -1.98
C SER A 184 23.88 -27.82 -2.20
N GLN A 185 24.89 -26.96 -2.39
CA GLN A 185 26.26 -27.31 -2.65
C GLN A 185 27.18 -26.68 -1.60
N PRO A 186 28.31 -27.32 -1.26
CA PRO A 186 29.27 -26.72 -0.33
C PRO A 186 29.96 -25.49 -0.93
N ILE A 187 30.23 -24.52 -0.08
CA ILE A 187 31.03 -23.33 -0.39
C ILE A 187 32.49 -23.79 -0.54
N GLU A 188 33.09 -23.53 -1.70
CA GLU A 188 34.51 -23.87 -1.98
C GLU A 188 35.43 -22.73 -1.56
N THR A 189 35.07 -21.49 -1.87
CA THR A 189 35.88 -20.30 -1.59
C THR A 189 35.03 -19.14 -1.13
N VAL A 190 35.53 -18.39 -0.15
CA VAL A 190 34.95 -17.15 0.36
C VAL A 190 35.91 -16.01 0.04
N THR A 191 35.41 -14.95 -0.59
CA THR A 191 36.18 -13.76 -0.91
C THR A 191 35.42 -12.51 -0.50
N HIS A 192 36.11 -11.53 0.08
CA HIS A 192 35.57 -10.21 0.39
C HIS A 192 36.28 -9.19 -0.53
N ILE A 193 35.48 -8.33 -1.16
CA ILE A 193 35.98 -7.17 -1.90
C ILE A 193 35.10 -5.98 -1.46
N ASP A 194 35.71 -4.99 -0.82
CA ASP A 194 35.04 -3.90 -0.15
C ASP A 194 34.00 -4.45 0.87
N GLN A 195 32.74 -4.04 0.77
CA GLN A 195 31.66 -4.53 1.63
C GLN A 195 30.95 -5.79 1.07
N ASP A 196 31.33 -6.28 -0.10
CA ASP A 196 30.66 -7.39 -0.77
C ASP A 196 31.25 -8.74 -0.41
N LEU A 197 30.38 -9.72 -0.20
CA LEU A 197 30.71 -11.11 0.05
C LEU A 197 30.51 -11.94 -1.22
N PHE A 198 31.54 -12.72 -1.60
CA PHE A 198 31.53 -13.64 -2.73
C PHE A 198 31.69 -15.07 -2.25
N LEU A 199 30.72 -15.93 -2.56
CA LEU A 199 30.73 -17.35 -2.24
C LEU A 199 30.84 -18.15 -3.55
N THR A 200 31.96 -18.86 -3.77
CA THR A 200 32.18 -19.70 -4.94
C THR A 200 31.86 -21.15 -4.60
N PHE A 201 31.21 -21.84 -5.51
CA PHE A 201 30.81 -23.24 -5.39
C PHE A 201 31.56 -24.09 -6.42
N ALA A 202 31.94 -25.33 -6.08
CA ALA A 202 32.55 -26.29 -7.02
C ALA A 202 31.56 -26.73 -8.12
N SER A 203 30.26 -26.47 -7.94
CA SER A 203 29.18 -26.84 -8.84
C SER A 203 28.82 -25.71 -9.80
N ASN A 204 28.25 -26.09 -10.93
CA ASN A 204 27.66 -25.20 -11.91
C ASN A 204 26.12 -25.03 -11.69
N GLU A 205 25.56 -25.72 -10.72
CA GLU A 205 24.15 -25.57 -10.28
C GLU A 205 24.08 -25.47 -8.77
N VAL A 206 23.41 -24.42 -8.27
CA VAL A 206 23.19 -24.19 -6.83
C VAL A 206 21.74 -23.80 -6.61
N THR A 207 21.07 -24.54 -5.73
CA THR A 207 19.77 -24.14 -5.17
C THR A 207 20.02 -23.45 -3.83
N VAL A 208 19.34 -22.33 -3.61
CA VAL A 208 19.45 -21.49 -2.42
C VAL A 208 18.08 -21.41 -1.75
N GLN A 209 18.04 -21.65 -0.45
CA GLN A 209 16.88 -21.37 0.41
C GLN A 209 17.22 -20.12 1.23
N LEU A 210 16.36 -19.13 1.21
CA LEU A 210 16.47 -17.92 2.02
C LEU A 210 15.40 -17.91 3.09
N GLY A 211 15.80 -17.68 4.33
CA GLY A 211 14.93 -17.29 5.45
C GLY A 211 15.37 -15.95 6.01
N SER A 212 14.43 -15.11 6.39
CA SER A 212 14.70 -13.80 6.98
C SER A 212 13.85 -13.53 8.22
N SER A 213 14.31 -12.63 9.07
CA SER A 213 13.64 -12.25 10.31
C SER A 213 14.04 -10.84 10.75
N TYR A 214 13.09 -10.10 11.32
CA TYR A 214 13.36 -8.89 12.09
C TYR A 214 13.56 -9.17 13.59
N LEU A 215 13.27 -10.40 14.05
CA LEU A 215 13.28 -10.73 15.48
C LEU A 215 14.61 -11.32 15.93
N SER A 216 15.12 -12.32 15.21
CA SER A 216 16.39 -12.97 15.59
C SER A 216 16.97 -13.84 14.48
N GLN A 217 18.26 -14.18 14.62
CA GLN A 217 18.92 -15.14 13.73
C GLN A 217 18.28 -16.55 13.82
N ASP A 218 17.84 -16.97 15.01
CA ASP A 218 17.22 -18.29 15.19
C ASP A 218 15.89 -18.42 14.42
N MET A 219 15.11 -17.34 14.34
CA MET A 219 13.86 -17.33 13.59
C MET A 219 14.08 -17.53 12.08
N THR A 220 15.21 -17.10 11.51
CA THR A 220 15.49 -17.28 10.10
C THR A 220 15.49 -18.74 9.67
N HIS A 221 15.91 -19.65 10.56
CA HIS A 221 15.92 -21.09 10.27
C HIS A 221 14.51 -21.66 10.10
N SER A 222 13.57 -21.24 10.95
CA SER A 222 12.16 -21.66 10.85
C SER A 222 11.47 -21.08 9.61
N HIS A 223 12.00 -20.01 9.06
CA HIS A 223 11.49 -19.31 7.88
C HIS A 223 12.04 -19.82 6.55
N LEU A 224 13.01 -20.75 6.57
CA LEU A 224 13.46 -21.42 5.34
C LEU A 224 12.27 -22.16 4.70
N PRO A 225 12.02 -21.97 3.39
CA PRO A 225 10.90 -22.65 2.71
C PRO A 225 10.95 -24.18 2.80
N ASN A 226 12.15 -24.77 2.84
CA ASN A 226 12.42 -26.22 2.92
C ASN A 226 11.63 -27.03 1.87
N LEU A 227 11.52 -26.48 0.66
CA LEU A 227 10.80 -27.07 -0.48
C LEU A 227 11.67 -27.08 -1.74
N PRO A 228 11.51 -28.09 -2.60
CA PRO A 228 12.01 -28.02 -3.97
C PRO A 228 11.40 -26.82 -4.72
N LEU A 229 12.14 -26.25 -5.68
CA LEU A 229 11.73 -25.05 -6.44
C LEU A 229 10.33 -25.22 -7.06
N GLU A 230 10.03 -26.36 -7.69
CA GLU A 230 8.75 -26.57 -8.37
C GLU A 230 7.55 -26.67 -7.39
N GLU A 231 7.78 -27.25 -6.21
CA GLU A 231 6.76 -27.28 -5.16
C GLU A 231 6.53 -25.92 -4.56
N ALA A 232 7.60 -25.16 -4.29
CA ALA A 232 7.52 -23.78 -3.84
C ALA A 232 6.76 -22.90 -4.86
N LYS A 233 7.07 -23.07 -6.17
CA LYS A 233 6.40 -22.36 -7.26
C LYS A 233 4.90 -22.67 -7.31
N LYS A 234 4.53 -23.92 -7.16
CA LYS A 234 3.12 -24.32 -7.10
C LYS A 234 2.43 -23.69 -5.88
N LYS A 235 3.06 -23.76 -4.70
CA LYS A 235 2.52 -23.19 -3.44
C LYS A 235 2.30 -21.69 -3.55
N ALA A 236 3.28 -20.93 -4.08
CA ALA A 236 3.17 -19.50 -4.29
C ALA A 236 2.07 -19.13 -5.31
N ALA A 237 1.97 -19.90 -6.42
CA ALA A 237 0.91 -19.73 -7.40
C ALA A 237 -0.48 -19.99 -6.80
N ASP A 238 -0.64 -21.04 -5.99
CA ASP A 238 -1.91 -21.38 -5.34
C ASP A 238 -2.36 -20.28 -4.37
N GLN A 239 -1.45 -19.66 -3.61
CA GLN A 239 -1.73 -18.52 -2.73
C GLN A 239 -2.29 -17.32 -3.51
N TRP A 240 -1.65 -16.94 -4.60
CA TRP A 240 -2.13 -15.86 -5.49
C TRP A 240 -3.49 -16.19 -6.07
N ASN A 241 -3.64 -17.38 -6.65
CA ASN A 241 -4.85 -17.80 -7.33
C ASN A 241 -6.06 -17.89 -6.37
N GLN A 242 -5.84 -18.25 -5.10
CA GLN A 242 -6.87 -18.26 -4.08
C GLN A 242 -7.47 -16.85 -3.84
N LEU A 243 -6.64 -15.82 -3.85
CA LEU A 243 -7.10 -14.43 -3.62
C LEU A 243 -7.64 -13.79 -4.91
N LEU A 244 -6.94 -13.95 -6.03
CA LEU A 244 -7.37 -13.39 -7.31
C LEU A 244 -8.75 -13.91 -7.73
N LYS A 245 -9.07 -15.18 -7.48
CA LYS A 245 -10.36 -15.78 -7.78
C LYS A 245 -11.53 -15.30 -6.91
N ARG A 246 -11.30 -14.50 -5.88
CA ARG A 246 -12.40 -13.93 -5.08
C ARG A 246 -13.24 -12.92 -5.87
N ILE A 247 -12.66 -12.29 -6.89
CA ILE A 247 -13.38 -11.40 -7.82
C ILE A 247 -13.26 -11.98 -9.22
N GLU A 248 -14.40 -12.24 -9.86
CA GLU A 248 -14.48 -12.67 -11.27
C GLU A 248 -15.08 -11.53 -12.09
N VAL A 249 -14.32 -11.08 -13.09
CA VAL A 249 -14.76 -10.06 -14.05
C VAL A 249 -15.02 -10.75 -15.37
N LYS A 250 -16.16 -10.46 -16.01
CA LYS A 250 -16.46 -10.89 -17.37
C LYS A 250 -16.49 -9.70 -18.30
N ASP A 251 -15.56 -9.68 -19.22
CA ASP A 251 -15.44 -8.70 -20.26
C ASP A 251 -15.52 -9.34 -21.64
N ASN A 252 -16.20 -8.67 -22.57
CA ASN A 252 -16.37 -9.14 -23.95
C ASN A 252 -15.17 -8.79 -24.86
N GLY A 253 -14.22 -7.96 -24.39
CA GLY A 253 -13.10 -7.47 -25.19
C GLY A 253 -11.72 -8.08 -24.83
N GLY A 254 -11.56 -8.75 -23.68
CA GLY A 254 -10.33 -9.42 -23.22
C GLY A 254 -9.19 -8.50 -22.76
N CYS A 255 -9.26 -7.20 -23.03
CA CYS A 255 -8.23 -6.23 -22.65
C CYS A 255 -8.41 -5.72 -21.22
N ASP A 256 -9.65 -5.55 -20.79
CA ASP A 256 -9.99 -5.03 -19.47
C ASP A 256 -9.74 -6.06 -18.36
N GLN A 257 -9.85 -7.36 -18.68
CA GLN A 257 -9.56 -8.44 -17.72
C GLN A 257 -8.10 -8.43 -17.28
N ALA A 258 -7.16 -8.39 -18.22
CA ALA A 258 -5.73 -8.41 -17.89
C ALA A 258 -5.32 -7.18 -17.05
N PHE A 259 -5.89 -6.02 -17.35
CA PHE A 259 -5.68 -4.81 -16.57
C PHE A 259 -6.27 -4.90 -15.16
N PHE A 260 -7.49 -5.42 -15.04
CA PHE A 260 -8.13 -5.67 -13.75
C PHE A 260 -7.31 -6.62 -12.87
N ASP A 261 -6.85 -7.73 -13.44
CA ASP A 261 -6.04 -8.73 -12.73
C ASP A 261 -4.72 -8.15 -12.25
N HIS A 262 -4.08 -7.33 -13.08
CA HIS A 262 -2.85 -6.63 -12.71
C HIS A 262 -3.08 -5.64 -11.55
N CYS A 263 -4.17 -4.87 -11.61
CA CYS A 263 -4.50 -3.95 -10.52
C CYS A 263 -4.85 -4.69 -9.23
N LEU A 264 -5.55 -5.82 -9.32
CA LEU A 264 -5.84 -6.67 -8.17
C LEU A 264 -4.56 -7.26 -7.56
N TYR A 265 -3.60 -7.69 -8.40
CA TYR A 265 -2.28 -8.09 -7.95
C TYR A 265 -1.60 -6.96 -7.16
N ARG A 266 -1.57 -5.70 -7.69
CA ARG A 266 -0.98 -4.55 -7.01
C ARG A 266 -1.62 -4.29 -5.65
N LEU A 267 -2.93 -4.38 -5.57
CA LEU A 267 -3.68 -4.18 -4.33
C LEU A 267 -3.31 -5.22 -3.25
N LEU A 268 -3.05 -6.45 -3.64
CA LEU A 268 -2.74 -7.55 -2.73
C LEU A 268 -1.26 -7.59 -2.28
N LEU A 269 -0.44 -6.62 -2.68
CA LEU A 269 0.94 -6.48 -2.21
C LEU A 269 1.01 -5.80 -0.83
N PHE A 270 0.16 -4.81 -0.58
CA PHE A 270 0.24 -3.96 0.61
C PHE A 270 -1.11 -3.92 1.37
N PRO A 271 -1.09 -3.79 2.72
CA PRO A 271 0.06 -3.65 3.63
C PRO A 271 0.96 -4.90 3.64
N GLN A 272 2.28 -4.71 3.80
CA GLN A 272 3.21 -5.83 4.00
C GLN A 272 3.13 -6.37 5.41
N THR A 273 3.23 -7.69 5.56
CA THR A 273 3.43 -8.36 6.85
C THR A 273 4.71 -7.83 7.51
N PHE A 274 4.60 -7.45 8.78
CA PHE A 274 5.74 -7.03 9.61
C PHE A 274 5.72 -7.77 10.96
N TYR A 275 5.26 -9.02 10.93
CA TYR A 275 5.25 -9.92 12.08
C TYR A 275 5.61 -11.32 11.64
N GLU A 276 6.06 -12.11 12.58
CA GLU A 276 6.55 -13.45 12.37
C GLU A 276 5.80 -14.42 13.27
N ILE A 277 5.71 -15.67 12.83
CA ILE A 277 5.02 -16.73 13.58
C ILE A 277 6.09 -17.67 14.10
N ASP A 278 6.14 -17.85 15.43
CA ASP A 278 7.06 -18.78 16.05
C ASP A 278 6.66 -20.26 15.83
N THR A 279 7.48 -21.19 16.31
CA THR A 279 7.24 -22.64 16.17
C THR A 279 6.03 -23.14 16.97
N GLU A 280 5.52 -22.35 17.93
CA GLU A 280 4.32 -22.62 18.71
C GLU A 280 3.06 -22.04 18.09
N GLY A 281 3.22 -21.22 17.04
CA GLY A 281 2.11 -20.58 16.30
C GLY A 281 1.71 -19.21 16.87
N ASN A 282 2.54 -18.60 17.71
CA ASN A 282 2.31 -17.25 18.24
C ASN A 282 2.84 -16.20 17.30
N ASP A 283 2.12 -15.06 17.19
CA ASP A 283 2.52 -13.91 16.39
C ASP A 283 3.41 -12.97 17.22
N TRP A 284 4.53 -12.55 16.65
CA TRP A 284 5.49 -11.61 17.23
C TRP A 284 5.92 -10.57 16.21
N HIS A 285 6.15 -9.34 16.64
CA HIS A 285 6.68 -8.28 15.78
C HIS A 285 7.77 -7.47 16.48
N LEU A 286 8.55 -6.76 15.67
CA LEU A 286 9.50 -5.78 16.13
C LEU A 286 8.81 -4.41 16.20
N ASP A 287 8.76 -3.81 17.41
CA ASP A 287 8.53 -2.38 17.56
C ASP A 287 9.83 -1.64 17.20
N VAL A 288 9.89 -1.14 15.98
CA VAL A 288 11.08 -0.47 15.42
C VAL A 288 11.41 0.83 16.17
N THR A 289 10.39 1.52 16.71
CA THR A 289 10.57 2.79 17.42
C THR A 289 11.37 2.60 18.72
N HIS A 290 11.14 1.50 19.43
CA HIS A 290 11.81 1.22 20.71
C HIS A 290 12.83 0.08 20.61
N ASN A 291 12.93 -0.58 19.47
CA ASN A 291 13.73 -1.79 19.23
C ASN A 291 13.40 -2.92 20.22
N GLU A 292 12.11 -3.19 20.38
CA GLU A 292 11.58 -4.21 21.29
C GLU A 292 10.75 -5.25 20.54
N ILE A 293 10.90 -6.52 20.90
CA ILE A 293 10.05 -7.60 20.38
C ILE A 293 8.77 -7.66 21.21
N LYS A 294 7.62 -7.58 20.53
CA LYS A 294 6.30 -7.56 21.15
C LYS A 294 5.37 -8.62 20.56
N PRO A 295 4.40 -9.14 21.33
CA PRO A 295 3.43 -10.09 20.82
C PRO A 295 2.41 -9.44 19.91
N GLY A 296 1.93 -10.21 18.95
CA GLY A 296 0.85 -9.82 18.05
C GLY A 296 1.30 -9.48 16.63
N LYS A 297 0.32 -9.21 15.76
CA LYS A 297 0.54 -8.86 14.36
C LYS A 297 0.99 -7.42 14.21
N ALA A 298 1.80 -7.15 13.21
CA ALA A 298 2.10 -5.81 12.72
C ALA A 298 2.13 -5.79 11.18
N TYR A 299 1.91 -4.63 10.61
CA TYR A 299 1.92 -4.40 9.17
C TYR A 299 2.60 -3.07 8.87
N THR A 300 3.30 -3.02 7.74
CA THR A 300 4.02 -1.84 7.30
C THR A 300 3.79 -1.56 5.80
N ASN A 301 4.50 -0.56 5.26
CA ASN A 301 4.40 -0.12 3.88
C ASN A 301 2.95 0.25 3.51
N VAL A 302 2.36 1.11 4.32
CA VAL A 302 0.98 1.55 4.19
C VAL A 302 0.83 3.04 4.47
N GLY A 303 0.29 3.77 3.48
CA GLY A 303 -0.11 5.17 3.59
C GLY A 303 -1.62 5.31 3.65
N PHE A 304 -2.17 5.71 4.79
CA PHE A 304 -3.63 5.78 4.96
C PHE A 304 -4.26 6.88 4.12
N TRP A 305 -3.57 7.99 3.90
CA TRP A 305 -4.02 9.06 3.02
C TRP A 305 -4.34 8.57 1.61
N ASP A 306 -3.56 7.62 1.09
CA ASP A 306 -3.76 6.99 -0.22
C ASP A 306 -4.87 5.92 -0.20
N LEU A 307 -4.92 5.11 0.87
CA LEU A 307 -5.59 3.81 0.86
C LEU A 307 -6.93 3.77 1.60
N PHE A 308 -7.22 4.74 2.52
CA PHE A 308 -8.41 4.70 3.39
C PHE A 308 -9.73 4.63 2.62
N ARG A 309 -9.80 5.25 1.45
CA ARG A 309 -11.00 5.35 0.60
C ARG A 309 -10.93 4.47 -0.66
N THR A 310 -9.91 3.63 -0.79
CA THR A 310 -9.63 2.80 -1.97
C THR A 310 -9.48 1.33 -1.60
N SER A 311 -8.29 0.93 -1.13
CA SER A 311 -7.94 -0.46 -0.85
C SER A 311 -8.70 -1.00 0.36
N PHE A 312 -8.75 -0.27 1.46
CA PHE A 312 -9.38 -0.75 2.70
C PHE A 312 -10.88 -1.04 2.56
N PRO A 313 -11.71 -0.19 1.92
CA PRO A 313 -13.09 -0.54 1.63
C PRO A 313 -13.26 -1.80 0.79
N LEU A 314 -12.33 -2.09 -0.14
CA LEU A 314 -12.35 -3.33 -0.90
C LEU A 314 -11.95 -4.53 -0.02
N PHE A 315 -10.92 -4.38 0.82
CA PHE A 315 -10.53 -5.42 1.77
C PHE A 315 -11.68 -5.79 2.70
N SER A 316 -12.38 -4.80 3.25
CA SER A 316 -13.54 -5.07 4.11
C SER A 316 -14.67 -5.84 3.42
N LEU A 317 -14.81 -5.70 2.10
CA LEU A 317 -15.86 -6.37 1.31
C LEU A 317 -15.45 -7.75 0.81
N VAL A 318 -14.21 -7.90 0.33
CA VAL A 318 -13.76 -9.09 -0.41
C VAL A 318 -12.78 -9.95 0.40
N TYR A 319 -12.00 -9.31 1.27
CA TYR A 319 -10.94 -9.94 2.05
C TYR A 319 -11.11 -9.67 3.56
N PRO A 320 -12.31 -9.88 4.15
CA PRO A 320 -12.58 -9.52 5.56
C PRO A 320 -11.71 -10.31 6.56
N ASP A 321 -11.25 -11.50 6.18
CA ASP A 321 -10.28 -12.30 6.90
C ASP A 321 -8.93 -11.58 7.07
N TYR A 322 -8.37 -11.05 5.98
CA TYR A 322 -7.16 -10.25 6.03
C TYR A 322 -7.40 -8.88 6.67
N TYR A 323 -8.54 -8.25 6.36
CA TYR A 323 -8.89 -6.94 6.89
C TYR A 323 -8.92 -6.93 8.42
N ARG A 324 -9.47 -7.97 9.05
CA ARG A 324 -9.43 -8.13 10.52
C ARG A 324 -7.99 -8.13 11.04
N HIS A 325 -7.08 -8.88 10.41
CA HIS A 325 -5.68 -8.93 10.83
C HIS A 325 -4.98 -7.56 10.68
N PHE A 326 -5.30 -6.79 9.63
CA PHE A 326 -4.78 -5.44 9.46
C PHE A 326 -5.23 -4.52 10.61
N LEU A 327 -6.52 -4.55 10.95
CA LEU A 327 -7.08 -3.75 12.06
C LEU A 327 -6.38 -4.07 13.38
N GLU A 328 -6.16 -5.35 13.67
CA GLU A 328 -5.44 -5.83 14.85
C GLU A 328 -3.98 -5.31 14.85
N GLY A 329 -3.27 -5.44 13.73
CA GLY A 329 -1.89 -4.96 13.61
C GLY A 329 -1.75 -3.45 13.76
N PHE A 330 -2.68 -2.65 13.25
CA PHE A 330 -2.66 -1.20 13.43
C PHE A 330 -2.97 -0.77 14.88
N LEU A 331 -3.79 -1.54 15.59
CA LEU A 331 -3.99 -1.33 17.02
C LEU A 331 -2.74 -1.68 17.83
N ASN A 332 -1.98 -2.71 17.44
CA ASN A 332 -0.70 -3.03 18.06
C ASN A 332 0.31 -1.88 17.84
N THR A 333 0.42 -1.35 16.61
CA THR A 333 1.25 -0.15 16.36
C THR A 333 0.84 1.04 17.24
N TYR A 334 -0.47 1.24 17.47
CA TYR A 334 -0.94 2.25 18.42
C TYR A 334 -0.49 1.94 19.85
N GLN A 335 -0.51 0.70 20.29
CA GLN A 335 -0.05 0.32 21.63
C GLN A 335 1.46 0.55 21.80
N ASP A 336 2.24 0.35 20.73
CA ASP A 336 3.68 0.56 20.73
C ASP A 336 4.06 2.03 20.83
N THR A 337 3.42 2.89 20.04
CA THR A 337 3.81 4.30 19.87
C THR A 337 2.92 5.28 20.66
N GLY A 338 1.74 4.84 21.08
CA GLY A 338 0.70 5.70 21.67
C GLY A 338 -0.06 6.55 20.67
N PHE A 339 0.13 6.32 19.34
CA PHE A 339 -0.56 6.99 18.24
C PHE A 339 -0.98 5.99 17.16
N LEU A 340 -2.12 6.22 16.53
CA LEU A 340 -2.49 5.51 15.32
C LEU A 340 -1.58 5.93 14.16
N PRO A 341 -1.17 4.97 13.31
CA PRO A 341 -0.26 5.28 12.20
C PRO A 341 -0.92 6.13 11.10
N LYS A 342 -0.09 6.94 10.45
CA LYS A 342 -0.44 7.74 9.26
C LYS A 342 0.17 7.14 7.99
N TRP A 343 1.49 6.91 8.03
CA TRP A 343 2.28 6.35 6.95
C TRP A 343 3.46 5.53 7.48
N LEU A 344 3.44 4.22 7.30
CA LEU A 344 4.46 3.28 7.81
C LEU A 344 5.44 2.82 6.72
N ALA A 345 6.76 2.87 7.00
CA ALA A 345 7.83 2.27 6.18
C ALA A 345 9.23 2.28 6.86
N PRO A 346 9.65 1.33 7.70
CA PRO A 346 8.79 0.39 8.41
C PRO A 346 8.02 1.02 9.57
N ASP A 347 8.57 2.07 10.22
CA ASP A 347 7.94 2.87 11.27
C ASP A 347 7.21 4.10 10.70
N GLU A 348 6.68 4.96 11.56
CA GLU A 348 5.96 6.17 11.15
C GLU A 348 6.86 7.15 10.38
N ARG A 349 6.41 7.59 9.21
CA ARG A 349 7.13 8.54 8.36
C ARG A 349 6.74 9.99 8.59
N GLY A 350 5.69 10.25 9.38
CA GLY A 350 5.19 11.60 9.67
C GLY A 350 4.70 12.39 8.46
N MET A 351 4.40 11.74 7.35
CA MET A 351 4.08 12.38 6.08
C MET A 351 2.59 12.28 5.73
N MET A 352 2.18 13.11 4.79
CA MET A 352 0.83 13.31 4.27
C MET A 352 -0.17 13.86 5.32
N PRO A 353 -1.21 14.59 4.87
CA PRO A 353 -2.21 15.17 5.76
C PRO A 353 -3.11 14.15 6.44
N GLY A 354 -3.71 14.58 7.55
CA GLY A 354 -4.77 13.85 8.22
C GLY A 354 -4.31 12.70 9.13
N THR A 355 -5.29 12.04 9.73
CA THR A 355 -5.17 10.79 10.48
C THR A 355 -6.19 9.80 9.90
N LEU A 356 -6.03 9.47 8.61
CA LEU A 356 -7.10 8.88 7.79
C LEU A 356 -7.32 7.38 8.02
N ILE A 357 -6.53 6.75 8.89
CA ILE A 357 -6.85 5.45 9.49
C ILE A 357 -8.20 5.50 10.23
N ASP A 358 -8.59 6.69 10.72
CA ASP A 358 -9.91 6.90 11.34
C ASP A 358 -11.05 6.48 10.40
N GLY A 359 -10.88 6.72 9.09
CA GLY A 359 -11.83 6.27 8.06
C GLY A 359 -11.88 4.74 7.92
N VAL A 360 -10.73 4.07 8.07
CA VAL A 360 -10.64 2.60 8.04
C VAL A 360 -11.38 1.99 9.24
N PHE A 361 -11.16 2.54 10.43
CA PHE A 361 -11.82 2.06 11.65
C PHE A 361 -13.31 2.34 11.64
N ALA A 362 -13.74 3.53 11.19
CA ALA A 362 -15.16 3.86 11.05
C ALA A 362 -15.88 2.94 10.04
N ASP A 363 -15.22 2.58 8.94
CA ASP A 363 -15.73 1.61 7.96
C ASP A 363 -15.91 0.22 8.60
N ALA A 364 -14.90 -0.25 9.35
CA ALA A 364 -14.94 -1.53 10.05
C ALA A 364 -16.10 -1.59 11.08
N VAL A 365 -16.21 -0.58 11.94
CA VAL A 365 -17.25 -0.49 12.99
C VAL A 365 -18.63 -0.41 12.35
N THR A 366 -18.81 0.42 11.32
CA THR A 366 -20.10 0.55 10.62
C THR A 366 -20.55 -0.75 9.96
N LYS A 367 -19.61 -1.55 9.47
CA LYS A 367 -19.87 -2.87 8.85
C LYS A 367 -19.94 -4.02 9.87
N GLY A 368 -19.68 -3.76 11.15
CA GLY A 368 -19.65 -4.79 12.19
C GLY A 368 -18.50 -5.79 12.04
N ILE A 369 -17.36 -5.36 11.44
CA ILE A 369 -16.17 -6.19 11.27
C ILE A 369 -15.31 -6.07 12.53
N ALA A 370 -14.84 -7.20 13.07
CA ALA A 370 -14.04 -7.28 14.29
C ALA A 370 -14.66 -6.54 15.50
N PRO A 371 -15.90 -6.91 15.91
CA PRO A 371 -16.64 -6.16 16.94
C PRO A 371 -15.94 -6.15 18.31
N ASP A 372 -15.13 -7.13 18.58
CA ASP A 372 -14.28 -7.23 19.77
C ASP A 372 -13.18 -6.16 19.85
N LEU A 373 -12.85 -5.50 18.74
CA LEU A 373 -11.85 -4.45 18.65
C LEU A 373 -12.44 -3.03 18.68
N HIS A 374 -13.75 -2.87 18.58
CA HIS A 374 -14.39 -1.57 18.36
C HIS A 374 -14.12 -0.54 19.48
N GLU A 375 -14.15 -0.94 20.76
CA GLU A 375 -13.84 -0.05 21.89
C GLU A 375 -12.38 0.39 21.87
N ASN A 376 -11.45 -0.52 21.53
CA ASN A 376 -10.04 -0.20 21.40
C ASN A 376 -9.80 0.76 20.22
N MET A 377 -10.51 0.56 19.10
CA MET A 377 -10.44 1.48 17.95
C MET A 377 -10.86 2.89 18.35
N LEU A 378 -12.00 3.06 19.05
CA LEU A 378 -12.44 4.37 19.49
C LEU A 378 -11.44 5.01 20.46
N THR A 379 -10.93 4.24 21.41
CA THR A 379 -9.91 4.72 22.36
C THR A 379 -8.66 5.23 21.63
N ALA A 380 -8.16 4.47 20.66
CA ALA A 380 -6.99 4.85 19.87
C ALA A 380 -7.24 6.10 19.00
N MET A 381 -8.41 6.19 18.37
CA MET A 381 -8.83 7.37 17.58
C MET A 381 -8.88 8.63 18.46
N LEU A 382 -9.51 8.54 19.63
CA LEU A 382 -9.63 9.67 20.56
C LEU A 382 -8.26 10.12 21.09
N GLN A 383 -7.40 9.19 21.49
CA GLN A 383 -6.09 9.53 21.99
C GLN A 383 -5.21 10.16 20.92
N THR A 384 -5.21 9.61 19.69
CA THR A 384 -4.48 10.17 18.56
C THR A 384 -4.97 11.58 18.19
N ALA A 385 -6.27 11.84 18.27
CA ALA A 385 -6.86 13.15 18.02
C ALA A 385 -6.58 14.17 19.14
N GLN A 386 -6.32 13.72 20.36
CA GLN A 386 -6.15 14.60 21.53
C GLN A 386 -4.66 14.88 21.87
N LYS A 387 -3.78 13.91 21.66
CA LYS A 387 -2.35 14.06 21.93
C LYS A 387 -1.68 14.93 20.88
N THR A 388 -0.61 15.61 21.28
CA THR A 388 0.28 16.36 20.41
C THR A 388 1.68 15.76 20.53
N ASP A 389 2.28 15.40 19.40
CA ASP A 389 3.67 15.03 19.33
C ASP A 389 4.54 16.29 19.08
N PRO A 390 5.48 16.63 19.97
CA PRO A 390 6.35 17.80 19.80
C PRO A 390 7.21 17.73 18.52
N MET A 391 7.58 16.53 18.09
CA MET A 391 8.38 16.29 16.88
C MET A 391 7.57 16.31 15.60
N GLN A 392 6.24 16.37 15.70
CA GLN A 392 5.31 16.39 14.57
C GLN A 392 5.41 15.16 13.63
N HIS A 393 5.90 14.01 14.14
CA HIS A 393 5.88 12.73 13.40
C HIS A 393 4.53 12.04 13.52
N PHE A 394 4.03 11.95 14.75
CA PHE A 394 2.81 11.20 15.08
C PHE A 394 1.58 12.10 15.17
N GLY A 395 0.41 11.50 14.99
CA GLY A 395 -0.87 12.13 15.24
C GLY A 395 -1.15 13.33 14.33
N ARG A 396 -1.88 14.32 14.88
CA ARG A 396 -2.30 15.53 14.15
C ARG A 396 -1.24 16.63 14.25
N HIS A 397 -0.61 16.96 13.15
CA HIS A 397 0.29 18.11 13.06
C HIS A 397 -0.50 19.40 13.32
N GLY A 398 0.07 20.35 14.08
CA GLY A 398 -0.60 21.61 14.42
C GLY A 398 -1.89 21.46 15.24
N ASN A 399 -2.06 20.36 15.96
CA ASN A 399 -3.28 20.00 16.69
C ASN A 399 -3.76 21.07 17.68
N GLU A 400 -2.83 21.77 18.34
CA GLU A 400 -3.17 22.87 19.27
C GLU A 400 -3.91 24.00 18.54
N SER A 401 -3.45 24.39 17.35
CA SER A 401 -4.12 25.40 16.51
C SER A 401 -5.48 24.91 16.03
N TYR A 402 -5.56 23.66 15.57
CA TYR A 402 -6.81 23.08 15.08
C TYR A 402 -7.89 23.03 16.16
N LYS A 403 -7.56 22.64 17.39
CA LYS A 403 -8.50 22.60 18.52
C LYS A 403 -9.10 23.98 18.86
N VAL A 404 -8.31 25.03 18.72
CA VAL A 404 -8.73 26.40 19.07
C VAL A 404 -9.48 27.08 17.91
N LEU A 405 -8.95 26.96 16.70
CA LEU A 405 -9.41 27.71 15.52
C LEU A 405 -10.40 26.92 14.65
N GLY A 406 -10.38 25.58 14.73
CA GLY A 406 -11.09 24.71 13.81
C GLY A 406 -10.42 24.57 12.44
N TYR A 407 -9.19 25.10 12.27
CA TYR A 407 -8.37 24.97 11.08
C TYR A 407 -6.89 25.19 11.42
N LEU A 408 -5.99 24.78 10.53
CA LEU A 408 -4.58 25.12 10.61
C LEU A 408 -4.33 26.47 9.93
N PRO A 409 -3.59 27.39 10.55
CA PRO A 409 -3.22 28.66 9.94
C PRO A 409 -2.32 28.48 8.70
N GLU A 410 -2.26 29.52 7.87
CA GLU A 410 -1.54 29.56 6.57
C GLU A 410 -0.02 29.39 6.65
N ASP A 411 0.55 29.45 7.83
CA ASP A 411 1.97 29.20 8.12
C ASP A 411 2.29 27.69 8.30
N PHE A 412 1.26 26.86 8.44
CA PHE A 412 1.43 25.41 8.34
C PHE A 412 1.47 24.94 6.88
N HIS A 413 2.41 24.07 6.56
CA HIS A 413 2.46 23.42 5.26
C HIS A 413 1.18 22.61 5.02
N GLU A 414 0.58 22.71 3.83
CA GLU A 414 -0.66 22.00 3.46
C GLU A 414 -1.84 22.23 4.42
N SER A 415 -1.91 23.42 5.01
CA SER A 415 -2.85 23.78 6.08
C SER A 415 -4.31 23.50 5.75
N VAL A 416 -4.73 23.73 4.50
CA VAL A 416 -6.11 23.45 4.04
C VAL A 416 -6.37 21.97 3.97
N SER A 417 -5.45 21.19 3.39
CA SER A 417 -5.60 19.73 3.29
C SER A 417 -5.65 19.06 4.66
N HIS A 418 -4.74 19.41 5.56
CA HIS A 418 -4.77 18.92 6.94
C HIS A 418 -6.10 19.23 7.63
N SER A 419 -6.58 20.47 7.52
CA SER A 419 -7.83 20.90 8.18
C SER A 419 -9.06 20.15 7.66
N LEU A 420 -9.13 19.91 6.34
CA LEU A 420 -10.20 19.13 5.72
C LEU A 420 -10.19 17.67 6.16
N ASP A 421 -8.99 17.07 6.22
CA ASP A 421 -8.81 15.69 6.61
C ASP A 421 -9.07 15.47 8.11
N TYR A 422 -8.73 16.44 8.97
CA TYR A 422 -9.08 16.39 10.39
C TYR A 422 -10.59 16.50 10.62
N ALA A 423 -11.28 17.36 9.85
CA ALA A 423 -12.74 17.45 9.90
C ALA A 423 -13.40 16.12 9.49
N TYR A 424 -12.82 15.43 8.50
CA TYR A 424 -13.25 14.10 8.11
C TYR A 424 -12.96 13.05 9.20
N SER A 425 -11.77 13.07 9.80
CA SER A 425 -11.42 12.19 10.93
C SER A 425 -12.34 12.40 12.12
N ASP A 426 -12.72 13.65 12.43
CA ASP A 426 -13.69 13.97 13.48
C ASP A 426 -15.07 13.37 13.18
N PHE A 427 -15.52 13.41 11.92
CA PHE A 427 -16.74 12.70 11.51
C PHE A 427 -16.63 11.19 11.73
N CYS A 428 -15.48 10.59 11.44
CA CYS A 428 -15.23 9.17 11.66
C CYS A 428 -15.30 8.82 13.16
N ILE A 429 -14.67 9.61 14.02
CA ILE A 429 -14.74 9.46 15.49
C ILE A 429 -16.18 9.57 15.96
N ALA A 430 -16.93 10.59 15.51
CA ALA A 430 -18.34 10.76 15.85
C ALA A 430 -19.20 9.55 15.45
N THR A 431 -18.91 8.98 14.29
CA THR A 431 -19.62 7.80 13.76
C THR A 431 -19.37 6.57 14.64
N VAL A 432 -18.11 6.31 14.99
CA VAL A 432 -17.73 5.17 15.86
C VAL A 432 -18.31 5.36 17.27
N ALA A 433 -18.16 6.54 17.87
CA ALA A 433 -18.70 6.86 19.18
C ALA A 433 -20.23 6.67 19.23
N LYS A 434 -20.95 7.09 18.19
CA LYS A 434 -22.39 6.89 18.06
C LYS A 434 -22.78 5.42 18.01
N GLN A 435 -22.05 4.59 17.27
CA GLN A 435 -22.28 3.14 17.17
C GLN A 435 -22.07 2.43 18.52
N LEU A 436 -21.15 2.94 19.32
CA LEU A 436 -20.84 2.41 20.66
C LEU A 436 -21.68 3.07 21.79
N GLY A 437 -22.66 3.92 21.44
CA GLY A 437 -23.55 4.55 22.40
C GLY A 437 -22.90 5.70 23.22
N GLN A 438 -21.72 6.18 22.85
CA GLN A 438 -21.02 7.28 23.52
C GLN A 438 -21.53 8.64 23.02
N VAL A 439 -22.71 9.02 23.48
CA VAL A 439 -23.48 10.17 22.95
C VAL A 439 -22.76 11.51 23.08
N GLU A 440 -22.10 11.75 24.19
CA GLU A 440 -21.35 13.01 24.43
C GLU A 440 -20.20 13.16 23.43
N THR A 441 -19.35 12.14 23.32
CA THR A 441 -18.24 12.08 22.37
C THR A 441 -18.75 12.22 20.92
N ALA A 442 -19.80 11.51 20.57
CA ALA A 442 -20.42 11.59 19.24
C ALA A 442 -20.88 13.00 18.91
N THR A 443 -21.52 13.70 19.86
CA THR A 443 -22.01 15.07 19.68
C THR A 443 -20.86 16.06 19.53
N GLN A 444 -19.84 15.96 20.36
CA GLN A 444 -18.66 16.82 20.32
C GLN A 444 -17.94 16.73 18.97
N TYR A 445 -17.60 15.50 18.53
CA TYR A 445 -16.88 15.29 17.29
C TYR A 445 -17.74 15.53 16.03
N ALA A 446 -19.05 15.33 16.09
CA ALA A 446 -19.97 15.73 15.04
C ALA A 446 -19.98 17.25 14.84
N ALA A 447 -19.92 18.04 15.91
CA ALA A 447 -19.79 19.49 15.80
C ALA A 447 -18.42 19.89 15.23
N SER A 448 -17.32 19.28 15.69
CA SER A 448 -15.97 19.53 15.20
C SER A 448 -15.81 19.18 13.71
N SER A 449 -16.48 18.14 13.24
CA SER A 449 -16.44 17.74 11.81
C SER A 449 -16.95 18.79 10.84
N LEU A 450 -17.71 19.79 11.32
CA LEU A 450 -18.21 20.90 10.51
C LEU A 450 -17.22 22.06 10.39
N SER A 451 -16.06 21.99 11.03
CA SER A 451 -15.01 23.03 11.03
C SER A 451 -14.48 23.36 9.63
N TYR A 452 -14.54 22.42 8.67
CA TYR A 452 -14.19 22.66 7.28
C TYR A 452 -14.89 23.89 6.67
N ARG A 453 -16.09 24.25 7.18
CA ARG A 453 -16.89 25.39 6.72
C ARG A 453 -16.15 26.72 6.89
N THR A 454 -15.27 26.80 7.87
CA THR A 454 -14.47 28.01 8.15
C THR A 454 -13.49 28.33 7.02
N LEU A 455 -13.08 27.34 6.24
CA LEU A 455 -12.14 27.50 5.13
C LEU A 455 -12.82 27.95 3.83
N TYR A 456 -14.13 27.87 3.74
CA TYR A 456 -14.84 28.26 2.52
C TYR A 456 -14.92 29.77 2.38
N ASP A 457 -14.38 30.30 1.29
CA ASP A 457 -14.48 31.70 0.91
C ASP A 457 -15.59 31.91 -0.12
N ALA A 458 -16.70 32.48 0.31
CA ALA A 458 -17.86 32.74 -0.54
C ALA A 458 -17.58 33.74 -1.68
N GLN A 459 -16.54 34.60 -1.56
CA GLN A 459 -16.18 35.53 -2.62
C GLN A 459 -15.49 34.84 -3.79
N THR A 460 -14.64 33.86 -3.50
CA THR A 460 -13.91 33.13 -4.54
C THR A 460 -14.57 31.78 -4.90
N GLY A 461 -15.39 31.23 -4.01
CA GLY A 461 -16.04 29.92 -4.19
C GLY A 461 -15.14 28.72 -3.87
N PHE A 462 -14.00 28.93 -3.19
CA PHE A 462 -13.00 27.90 -2.91
C PHE A 462 -12.68 27.77 -1.42
N MET A 463 -12.19 26.56 -1.02
CA MET A 463 -11.53 26.38 0.27
C MET A 463 -10.15 27.07 0.21
N ARG A 464 -9.89 27.98 1.18
CA ARG A 464 -8.70 28.81 1.23
C ARG A 464 -8.03 28.75 2.59
N ALA A 465 -6.69 28.88 2.60
CA ALA A 465 -5.94 29.06 3.82
C ALA A 465 -6.30 30.38 4.52
N ARG A 466 -6.21 30.38 5.85
CA ARG A 466 -6.48 31.52 6.70
C ARG A 466 -5.33 31.74 7.68
N SER A 467 -5.07 33.00 7.99
CA SER A 467 -4.16 33.37 9.08
C SER A 467 -4.81 33.13 10.46
N THR A 468 -4.03 33.15 11.53
CA THR A 468 -4.47 33.01 12.92
C THR A 468 -5.56 34.01 13.33
N ASN A 469 -5.61 35.20 12.70
CA ASN A 469 -6.62 36.21 12.93
C ASN A 469 -7.87 36.06 12.03
N GLY A 470 -7.98 34.95 11.31
CA GLY A 470 -9.13 34.59 10.48
C GLY A 470 -9.22 35.24 9.12
N LYS A 471 -8.22 35.99 8.65
CA LYS A 471 -8.20 36.55 7.29
C LYS A 471 -7.76 35.51 6.28
N PHE A 472 -8.39 35.51 5.11
CA PHE A 472 -7.96 34.65 4.01
C PHE A 472 -6.63 35.08 3.43
N LYS A 473 -5.77 34.11 3.15
CA LYS A 473 -4.42 34.30 2.57
C LYS A 473 -4.50 35.00 1.21
N ALA A 474 -3.61 36.00 0.99
CA ALA A 474 -3.48 36.71 -0.27
C ALA A 474 -2.00 36.82 -0.65
N PRO A 475 -1.65 36.79 -1.96
CA PRO A 475 -2.53 36.61 -3.11
C PRO A 475 -3.08 35.18 -3.21
N PHE A 476 -4.18 34.97 -3.97
CA PHE A 476 -4.81 33.68 -4.15
C PHE A 476 -4.97 33.32 -5.64
N SER A 477 -4.61 32.09 -5.98
CA SER A 477 -4.87 31.47 -7.29
C SER A 477 -5.50 30.10 -7.10
N PRO A 478 -6.70 29.85 -7.65
CA PRO A 478 -7.39 28.57 -7.44
C PRO A 478 -6.71 27.37 -8.11
N THR A 479 -5.80 27.62 -9.05
CA THR A 479 -5.09 26.60 -9.85
C THR A 479 -3.63 26.40 -9.41
N SER A 480 -3.12 27.17 -8.45
CA SER A 480 -1.79 26.96 -7.90
C SER A 480 -1.69 25.63 -7.20
N TRP A 481 -0.72 24.82 -7.62
CA TRP A 481 -0.47 23.47 -7.07
C TRP A 481 0.38 23.55 -5.79
N GLY A 482 0.01 22.77 -4.79
CA GLY A 482 0.80 22.65 -3.55
C GLY A 482 0.63 23.83 -2.59
N GLY A 483 1.62 24.04 -1.73
CA GLY A 483 1.62 25.10 -0.72
C GLY A 483 0.65 24.85 0.41
N ASP A 484 -0.55 25.38 0.33
CA ASP A 484 -1.61 25.16 1.31
C ASP A 484 -2.37 23.84 1.08
N TYR A 485 -2.09 23.13 -0.03
CA TYR A 485 -2.80 21.94 -0.50
C TYR A 485 -1.83 20.79 -0.77
N ALA A 486 -2.14 19.60 -0.30
CA ALA A 486 -1.38 18.39 -0.56
C ALA A 486 -1.68 17.87 -1.95
N GLU A 487 -0.67 17.79 -2.81
CA GLU A 487 -0.72 17.19 -4.16
C GLU A 487 -1.93 17.63 -5.01
N CYS A 488 -2.43 18.84 -4.78
CA CYS A 488 -3.56 19.38 -5.52
C CYS A 488 -3.58 20.92 -5.51
N SER A 489 -4.66 21.49 -6.02
CA SER A 489 -4.96 22.92 -5.97
C SER A 489 -6.28 23.18 -5.25
N ALA A 490 -6.62 24.45 -4.98
CA ALA A 490 -7.91 24.81 -4.40
C ALA A 490 -9.11 24.26 -5.20
N THR A 491 -8.99 24.17 -6.52
CA THR A 491 -10.03 23.63 -7.40
C THR A 491 -10.41 22.19 -7.05
N GLN A 492 -9.43 21.39 -6.63
CA GLN A 492 -9.64 19.99 -6.25
C GLN A 492 -9.98 19.88 -4.75
N ALA A 493 -9.22 20.56 -3.89
CA ALA A 493 -9.38 20.52 -2.43
C ALA A 493 -10.76 21.00 -1.96
N THR A 494 -11.38 21.93 -2.71
CA THR A 494 -12.71 22.47 -2.38
C THR A 494 -13.78 21.37 -2.24
N PHE A 495 -13.60 20.23 -2.90
CA PHE A 495 -14.52 19.07 -2.79
C PHE A 495 -14.07 18.05 -1.73
N GLY A 496 -13.16 18.42 -0.84
CA GLY A 496 -12.56 17.51 0.16
C GLY A 496 -13.46 17.17 1.36
N ALA A 497 -14.52 17.94 1.63
CA ALA A 497 -15.46 17.64 2.72
C ALA A 497 -16.39 16.46 2.37
N LEU A 498 -15.82 15.26 2.26
CA LEU A 498 -16.48 14.05 1.77
C LEU A 498 -17.64 13.57 2.64
N HIS A 499 -17.63 13.92 3.93
CA HIS A 499 -18.61 13.53 4.94
C HIS A 499 -19.87 14.42 4.95
N ASP A 500 -19.79 15.64 4.40
CA ASP A 500 -20.91 16.60 4.40
C ASP A 500 -21.09 17.26 3.02
N LEU A 501 -21.34 16.44 1.99
CA LEU A 501 -21.61 16.93 0.64
C LEU A 501 -22.84 17.85 0.58
N SER A 502 -23.83 17.61 1.44
CA SER A 502 -25.03 18.46 1.52
C SER A 502 -24.70 19.85 2.04
N GLY A 503 -23.95 19.95 3.13
CA GLY A 503 -23.51 21.23 3.69
C GLY A 503 -22.57 21.98 2.74
N MET A 504 -21.71 21.27 2.02
CA MET A 504 -20.87 21.88 1.00
C MET A 504 -21.69 22.46 -0.17
N ILE A 505 -22.70 21.76 -0.64
CA ILE A 505 -23.62 22.26 -1.67
C ILE A 505 -24.36 23.51 -1.18
N GLU A 506 -24.78 23.53 0.08
CA GLU A 506 -25.41 24.72 0.70
C GLU A 506 -24.45 25.91 0.73
N LEU A 507 -23.19 25.72 1.18
CA LEU A 507 -22.16 26.76 1.19
C LEU A 507 -21.93 27.35 -0.20
N MET A 508 -22.01 26.55 -1.25
CA MET A 508 -21.84 26.95 -2.64
C MET A 508 -23.09 27.63 -3.25
N GLY A 509 -24.14 27.88 -2.47
CA GLY A 509 -25.37 28.53 -2.97
C GLY A 509 -26.43 27.57 -3.50
N GLY A 510 -26.35 26.28 -3.10
CA GLY A 510 -27.31 25.25 -3.43
C GLY A 510 -27.02 24.52 -4.74
N LYS A 511 -27.85 23.53 -5.07
CA LYS A 511 -27.65 22.62 -6.21
C LYS A 511 -27.44 23.32 -7.55
N LYS A 512 -28.13 24.45 -7.80
CA LYS A 512 -28.01 25.18 -9.07
C LYS A 512 -26.67 25.87 -9.25
N ALA A 513 -26.07 26.38 -8.16
CA ALA A 513 -24.75 27.01 -8.18
C ALA A 513 -23.62 25.94 -8.18
N PHE A 514 -23.85 24.81 -7.55
CA PHE A 514 -22.90 23.70 -7.46
C PHE A 514 -22.67 23.01 -8.81
N THR A 515 -23.71 22.79 -9.60
CA THR A 515 -23.65 22.00 -10.85
C THR A 515 -22.70 22.55 -11.91
N PRO A 516 -22.58 23.86 -12.16
CA PRO A 516 -21.62 24.41 -13.14
C PRO A 516 -20.16 24.32 -12.69
N ASN A 517 -19.91 24.21 -11.38
CA ASN A 517 -18.55 24.19 -10.82
C ASN A 517 -17.93 22.78 -10.80
N ILE A 518 -18.71 21.76 -11.18
CA ILE A 518 -18.16 20.42 -11.37
C ILE A 518 -17.57 20.36 -12.78
N PRO A 519 -16.26 20.16 -12.97
CA PRO A 519 -15.69 19.95 -14.30
C PRO A 519 -16.18 18.60 -14.84
N ILE A 520 -17.34 18.61 -15.51
CA ILE A 520 -17.87 17.43 -16.19
C ILE A 520 -17.24 17.36 -17.58
N SER A 521 -16.02 16.85 -17.68
CA SER A 521 -15.55 16.22 -18.91
C SER A 521 -15.88 14.73 -18.89
N LEU A 522 -17.15 14.40 -18.74
CA LEU A 522 -17.63 13.04 -18.94
C LEU A 522 -18.03 12.90 -20.41
N SER A 523 -17.07 12.55 -21.27
CA SER A 523 -17.41 12.07 -22.61
C SER A 523 -18.08 10.71 -22.44
N THR A 524 -19.37 10.64 -22.79
CA THR A 524 -20.15 9.40 -22.89
C THR A 524 -19.62 8.56 -24.05
N ARG A 525 -18.69 7.63 -23.80
CA ARG A 525 -18.47 6.48 -24.67
C ARG A 525 -19.24 5.30 -24.08
N SER A 526 -19.94 4.57 -24.95
CA SER A 526 -20.69 3.37 -24.59
C SER A 526 -19.79 2.35 -23.88
N VAL A 527 -20.12 2.03 -22.65
CA VAL A 527 -19.44 0.99 -21.88
C VAL A 527 -20.11 -0.33 -22.20
N SER A 528 -19.34 -1.31 -22.66
CA SER A 528 -19.76 -2.70 -22.74
C SER A 528 -20.20 -3.17 -21.35
N LYS A 529 -21.27 -3.98 -21.27
CA LYS A 529 -21.81 -4.47 -19.99
C LYS A 529 -20.76 -5.30 -19.26
N LEU A 530 -20.17 -4.73 -18.21
CA LEU A 530 -19.27 -5.42 -17.29
C LEU A 530 -20.08 -6.22 -16.28
N SER A 531 -19.79 -7.50 -16.12
CA SER A 531 -20.41 -8.36 -15.10
C SER A 531 -19.36 -8.73 -14.05
N ILE A 532 -19.62 -8.38 -12.79
CA ILE A 532 -18.74 -8.68 -11.66
C ILE A 532 -19.40 -9.73 -10.77
N LYS A 533 -18.70 -10.85 -10.53
CA LYS A 533 -19.12 -11.90 -9.59
C LYS A 533 -18.07 -12.02 -8.49
N ILE A 534 -18.52 -11.99 -7.25
CA ILE A 534 -17.67 -12.14 -6.08
C ILE A 534 -17.99 -13.45 -5.39
N SER A 535 -16.99 -14.29 -5.14
CA SER A 535 -17.15 -15.56 -4.44
C SER A 535 -17.30 -15.33 -2.93
N LYS A 536 -18.31 -15.95 -2.31
CA LYS A 536 -18.66 -15.83 -0.87
C LYS A 536 -18.96 -14.39 -0.42
N PRO A 537 -19.88 -13.67 -1.08
CA PRO A 537 -20.23 -12.30 -0.66
C PRO A 537 -20.95 -12.32 0.70
N THR A 538 -20.65 -11.33 1.54
CA THR A 538 -21.43 -11.05 2.75
C THR A 538 -22.86 -10.60 2.39
N GLN A 539 -23.80 -10.61 3.34
CA GLN A 539 -25.18 -10.20 3.08
C GLN A 539 -25.25 -8.73 2.61
N VAL A 540 -24.44 -7.84 3.19
CA VAL A 540 -24.30 -6.44 2.79
C VAL A 540 -23.86 -6.33 1.32
N MET A 541 -22.96 -7.18 0.91
CA MET A 541 -22.43 -7.23 -0.44
C MET A 541 -23.44 -7.74 -1.46
N LYS A 542 -24.29 -8.71 -1.09
CA LYS A 542 -25.40 -9.19 -1.93
C LYS A 542 -26.40 -8.07 -2.20
N THR A 543 -26.75 -7.30 -1.18
CA THR A 543 -27.65 -6.15 -1.29
C THR A 543 -27.05 -5.05 -2.16
N MET A 544 -25.76 -4.76 -2.01
CA MET A 544 -25.05 -3.74 -2.77
C MET A 544 -24.88 -4.11 -4.25
N VAL A 545 -24.54 -5.35 -4.56
CA VAL A 545 -24.45 -5.85 -5.95
C VAL A 545 -25.84 -5.83 -6.60
N ALA A 546 -26.90 -6.22 -5.91
CA ALA A 546 -28.27 -6.15 -6.40
C ALA A 546 -28.69 -4.70 -6.71
N TYR A 547 -28.31 -3.74 -5.86
CA TYR A 547 -28.57 -2.32 -6.06
C TYR A 547 -27.78 -1.73 -7.24
N LEU A 548 -26.48 -2.08 -7.36
CA LEU A 548 -25.62 -1.61 -8.46
C LEU A 548 -26.02 -2.18 -9.83
N LEU A 549 -26.56 -3.39 -9.85
CA LEU A 549 -27.00 -4.04 -11.09
C LEU A 549 -28.48 -3.72 -11.45
N GLY A 550 -29.17 -2.91 -10.65
CA GLY A 550 -30.58 -2.53 -10.89
C GLY A 550 -31.57 -3.70 -10.84
N THR A 551 -31.21 -4.81 -10.17
CA THR A 551 -32.02 -6.02 -10.08
C THR A 551 -33.03 -6.04 -8.94
N SER A 552 -33.05 -5.01 -8.07
CA SER A 552 -34.04 -4.89 -7.01
C SER A 552 -35.29 -4.14 -7.50
N GLY A 553 -36.21 -4.87 -8.10
CA GLY A 553 -37.56 -4.37 -8.45
C GLY A 553 -38.52 -4.25 -7.27
N ARG A 554 -38.03 -3.92 -6.06
CA ARG A 554 -38.87 -3.64 -4.91
C ARG A 554 -38.60 -2.23 -4.40
N SER A 555 -39.69 -1.43 -4.27
CA SER A 555 -39.70 -0.12 -3.65
C SER A 555 -39.04 -0.19 -2.27
N LEU A 556 -38.02 0.63 -2.04
CA LEU A 556 -37.49 0.87 -0.71
C LEU A 556 -38.62 1.51 0.12
N ASP A 557 -39.08 0.80 1.13
CA ASP A 557 -40.00 1.34 2.11
C ASP A 557 -39.32 2.50 2.85
N SER A 558 -39.99 3.66 2.90
CA SER A 558 -39.49 4.91 3.47
C SER A 558 -39.27 4.87 4.99
N THR A 559 -39.40 3.69 5.60
CA THR A 559 -39.28 3.45 7.04
C THR A 559 -37.99 2.80 7.49
N GLN A 560 -37.02 2.52 6.57
CA GLN A 560 -35.75 1.95 6.99
C GLN A 560 -34.79 3.01 7.57
N PRO A 561 -34.06 2.67 8.65
CA PRO A 561 -33.25 3.65 9.37
C PRO A 561 -32.08 4.17 8.53
N ALA A 562 -31.73 5.45 8.75
CA ALA A 562 -30.67 6.20 8.07
C ALA A 562 -29.28 5.50 8.02
N GLN A 563 -29.08 4.48 8.82
CA GLN A 563 -27.87 3.65 8.90
C GLN A 563 -27.58 2.81 7.66
N GLU A 564 -28.60 2.19 7.05
CA GLU A 564 -28.41 1.39 5.82
C GLU A 564 -28.09 2.28 4.63
N ASN A 565 -28.62 3.50 4.60
CA ASN A 565 -28.34 4.46 3.55
C ASN A 565 -26.90 5.00 3.60
N GLN A 566 -26.31 5.17 4.79
CA GLN A 566 -24.93 5.63 4.92
C GLN A 566 -23.91 4.56 4.50
N SER A 567 -24.07 3.31 4.90
CA SER A 567 -23.18 2.22 4.48
C SER A 567 -23.24 1.98 2.96
N MET A 568 -24.40 2.14 2.33
CA MET A 568 -24.57 2.04 0.88
C MET A 568 -23.91 3.21 0.12
N ILE A 569 -23.97 4.44 0.66
CA ILE A 569 -23.30 5.61 0.06
C ILE A 569 -21.78 5.46 0.13
N TRP A 570 -21.24 4.98 1.23
CA TRP A 570 -19.82 4.71 1.42
C TRP A 570 -19.28 3.65 0.44
N ALA A 571 -19.97 2.54 0.35
CA ALA A 571 -19.59 1.46 -0.55
C ALA A 571 -19.67 1.88 -2.04
N SER A 572 -20.69 2.67 -2.41
CA SER A 572 -20.85 3.21 -3.77
C SER A 572 -19.79 4.24 -4.14
N LEU A 573 -19.43 5.16 -3.22
CA LEU A 573 -18.37 6.15 -3.41
C LEU A 573 -16.99 5.49 -3.47
N SER A 574 -16.74 4.47 -2.67
CA SER A 574 -15.48 3.73 -2.62
C SER A 574 -15.24 2.93 -3.89
N LEU A 575 -16.26 2.27 -4.44
CA LEU A 575 -16.14 1.57 -5.72
C LEU A 575 -15.97 2.53 -6.90
N LYS A 576 -16.66 3.68 -6.91
CA LYS A 576 -16.45 4.70 -7.94
C LYS A 576 -15.03 5.27 -7.93
N LYS A 577 -14.43 5.49 -6.75
CA LYS A 577 -13.04 5.94 -6.63
C LYS A 577 -12.03 4.82 -6.87
N PHE A 578 -12.33 3.59 -6.48
CA PHE A 578 -11.54 2.43 -6.87
C PHE A 578 -11.39 2.38 -8.39
N PHE A 579 -12.48 2.50 -9.15
CA PHE A 579 -12.42 2.59 -10.61
C PHE A 579 -11.79 3.90 -11.13
N SER A 580 -11.91 5.02 -10.42
CA SER A 580 -11.28 6.30 -10.80
C SER A 580 -9.76 6.31 -10.63
N ILE A 581 -9.21 5.62 -9.63
CA ILE A 581 -7.75 5.47 -9.45
C ILE A 581 -7.18 4.59 -10.55
N PHE A 582 -7.90 3.58 -11.02
CA PHE A 582 -7.57 2.86 -12.23
C PHE A 582 -7.45 3.79 -13.46
N GLN A 583 -8.22 4.88 -13.51
CA GLN A 583 -8.13 5.89 -14.58
C GLN A 583 -6.87 6.76 -14.46
N THR A 584 -6.44 7.08 -13.24
CA THR A 584 -5.29 7.98 -13.01
C THR A 584 -3.95 7.26 -13.25
N MET A 585 -3.91 5.94 -13.08
CA MET A 585 -2.70 5.12 -13.32
C MET A 585 -2.45 4.83 -14.81
N SER A 586 -3.36 5.20 -15.71
CA SER A 586 -3.23 5.01 -17.16
C SER A 586 -3.71 6.25 -17.92
N SER A 587 -2.77 7.13 -18.28
CA SER A 587 -3.05 8.30 -19.14
C SER A 587 -3.51 7.97 -20.56
N LYS A 588 -3.76 6.71 -20.88
CA LYS A 588 -4.19 6.24 -22.22
C LYS A 588 -5.52 5.47 -22.26
N PHE A 589 -6.17 5.19 -21.12
CA PHE A 589 -7.43 4.44 -21.12
C PHE A 589 -8.48 5.15 -20.27
N VAL A 590 -9.48 5.69 -20.94
CA VAL A 590 -10.66 6.31 -20.31
C VAL A 590 -11.66 5.21 -19.99
N LEU A 591 -11.77 4.82 -18.72
CA LEU A 591 -12.86 4.01 -18.20
C LEU A 591 -13.96 4.95 -17.68
N THR A 592 -15.09 4.94 -18.33
CA THR A 592 -16.26 5.72 -17.90
C THR A 592 -17.05 4.92 -16.86
N PRO A 593 -17.35 5.46 -15.68
CA PRO A 593 -18.16 4.74 -14.68
C PRO A 593 -19.62 4.69 -15.13
N ILE A 594 -20.16 3.47 -15.15
CA ILE A 594 -21.60 3.26 -15.36
C ILE A 594 -22.33 3.54 -14.06
N LEU A 595 -22.93 4.69 -13.95
CA LEU A 595 -24.11 4.91 -13.12
C LEU A 595 -24.99 5.97 -13.83
N GLN A 596 -25.84 5.53 -14.73
CA GLN A 596 -27.03 6.29 -15.10
C GLN A 596 -28.05 6.04 -13.98
N VAL A 597 -28.32 7.06 -13.19
CA VAL A 597 -29.58 7.17 -12.45
C VAL A 597 -30.60 7.61 -13.47
N PRO A 598 -31.68 6.87 -13.74
CA PRO A 598 -32.76 7.37 -14.57
C PRO A 598 -33.44 8.53 -13.85
N ILE A 599 -33.27 9.74 -14.33
CA ILE A 599 -34.14 10.87 -13.98
C ILE A 599 -35.42 10.64 -14.74
N SER A 600 -36.46 10.16 -14.07
CA SER A 600 -37.79 10.13 -14.65
C SER A 600 -38.28 11.56 -14.86
N SER A 601 -38.30 12.01 -16.08
CA SER A 601 -38.98 13.22 -16.48
C SER A 601 -40.48 12.92 -16.53
N LYS A 602 -41.21 13.15 -15.44
CA LYS A 602 -42.65 13.47 -15.54
C LYS A 602 -42.75 14.95 -15.86
N LYS A 603 -43.24 15.27 -17.07
CA LYS A 603 -43.78 16.60 -17.38
C LYS A 603 -45.00 16.82 -16.48
N PRO A 604 -45.21 18.01 -15.92
CA PRO A 604 -46.50 18.39 -15.38
C PRO A 604 -47.43 18.75 -16.56
N ASP A 605 -48.67 18.28 -16.44
CA ASP A 605 -49.78 18.82 -17.22
C ASP A 605 -50.09 20.24 -16.73
#